data_ae0219b552ad39339b7722af88a48105
#
_entry.id   ae0219b552ad39339b7722af88a48105
#
_cell.length_a   1.000
_cell.length_b   1.000
_cell.length_c   1.000
_cell.angle_alpha   90.00
_cell.angle_beta   90.00
_cell.angle_gamma   90.00
#
_symmetry.space_group_name_H-M   'P 1'
#
loop_
_entity.id
_entity.type
_entity.pdbx_description
1 polymer ?
#
loop_
_entity_poly.entity_id
_entity_poly.type
_entity_poly.pdbx_seq_one_letter_code
_entity_poly.pdbx_strand_id
1 'polypeptide(L)'
;MKNKIFSVLVGLLAVFLGACSDDDDVLTTSSVHVNGGPLEESITPTSARVRIRLNETAGIGEVGICYGVQTDKSALLSYGDVLKVEKVDSVMYLDLTELESATTYSYVAYAKYENASVADVHSVVRSFTTQSADLYLTPSRLNRSATGRLDTVKITTTFDSWAVAEYDYDWITYEKKDTLLILKTQDNSGAEIRSAILKIQAGSRTQSLAVMQAAPTISLSADTLEVSAKGATGSFIVRSDVAWSIDKDADWVTCSVEKDSIVNFTAEVNTGSEERFGHITVSVSDQLYKVFTVAQRSGALAVTKTDLSYGLKGGEEGFVVECNTDDWTFSSDKSWCKPERIQGTDSIAVRVDPNDT
;
A
#
# COMPACT_ATOMS: atom_id res chain seq x y z
N MET A 1 6.91 -17.82 14.33
CA MET A 1 8.17 -17.63 13.61
C MET A 1 8.14 -16.26 12.95
N LYS A 2 8.94 -15.32 13.45
CA LYS A 2 9.02 -13.95 12.87
C LYS A 2 10.30 -13.89 12.05
N ASN A 3 10.19 -13.97 10.73
CA ASN A 3 11.31 -13.66 9.85
C ASN A 3 11.54 -12.15 9.86
N LYS A 4 12.61 -11.72 10.50
CA LYS A 4 13.05 -10.32 10.45
C LYS A 4 14.07 -10.19 9.33
N ILE A 5 13.69 -9.49 8.25
CA ILE A 5 14.62 -9.10 7.18
C ILE A 5 15.07 -7.69 7.49
N PHE A 6 16.37 -7.48 7.72
CA PHE A 6 16.93 -6.15 7.99
C PHE A 6 18.05 -5.79 7.02
N SER A 7 18.12 -4.51 6.73
CA SER A 7 19.05 -3.87 5.79
C SER A 7 20.51 -4.02 6.20
N VAL A 8 21.36 -4.38 5.26
CA VAL A 8 22.81 -4.41 5.41
C VAL A 8 23.39 -3.09 4.93
N LEU A 9 24.10 -2.40 5.80
CA LEU A 9 24.91 -1.24 5.41
C LEU A 9 26.34 -1.70 5.18
N VAL A 10 26.80 -1.67 3.94
CA VAL A 10 28.20 -1.95 3.59
C VAL A 10 29.04 -0.70 3.87
N GLY A 11 29.80 -0.72 4.95
CA GLY A 11 30.75 0.33 5.29
C GLY A 11 32.19 -0.11 5.02
N LEU A 12 32.86 0.59 4.12
CA LEU A 12 34.29 0.43 3.87
C LEU A 12 35.05 1.23 4.93
N LEU A 13 35.81 0.60 5.81
CA LEU A 13 36.73 1.34 6.68
C LEU A 13 38.00 0.56 7.02
N ALA A 14 39.02 1.35 7.14
CA ALA A 14 40.44 1.05 7.24
C ALA A 14 40.86 0.15 8.40
N VAL A 15 41.96 -0.54 8.13
CA VAL A 15 42.70 -1.47 8.97
C VAL A 15 43.27 -0.81 10.21
N PHE A 16 42.98 -1.37 11.39
CA PHE A 16 43.87 -1.30 12.54
C PHE A 16 44.22 -2.73 12.98
N LEU A 17 45.52 -3.02 12.96
CA LEU A 17 46.09 -4.29 13.40
C LEU A 17 46.11 -4.33 14.93
N GLY A 18 45.17 -5.06 15.53
CA GLY A 18 45.24 -5.52 16.89
C GLY A 18 45.25 -7.06 16.86
N ALA A 19 46.41 -7.64 17.20
CA ALA A 19 46.55 -9.08 17.29
C ALA A 19 45.73 -9.63 18.47
N CYS A 20 44.62 -10.27 18.20
CA CYS A 20 44.02 -11.28 19.10
C CYS A 20 44.15 -12.63 18.42
N SER A 21 44.64 -13.62 19.14
CA SER A 21 44.80 -15.00 18.71
C SER A 21 43.44 -15.56 18.21
N ASP A 22 43.36 -15.78 16.92
CA ASP A 22 42.30 -16.55 16.32
C ASP A 22 42.51 -18.01 16.70
N ASP A 23 41.71 -18.55 17.62
CA ASP A 23 41.53 -19.99 17.72
C ASP A 23 40.69 -20.42 16.54
N ASP A 24 41.38 -20.85 15.48
CA ASP A 24 40.77 -21.45 14.29
C ASP A 24 40.20 -22.85 14.64
N ASP A 25 38.92 -22.92 14.94
CA ASP A 25 38.22 -24.20 14.89
C ASP A 25 38.05 -24.66 13.42
N VAL A 26 38.98 -25.50 12.99
CA VAL A 26 38.99 -26.09 11.66
C VAL A 26 37.85 -27.10 11.55
N LEU A 27 36.78 -26.76 10.82
CA LEU A 27 35.77 -27.72 10.39
C LEU A 27 36.32 -28.55 9.21
N THR A 28 36.54 -29.80 9.42
CA THR A 28 37.43 -30.69 8.67
C THR A 28 36.96 -31.18 7.30
N THR A 29 35.91 -30.59 6.66
CA THR A 29 35.41 -31.07 5.36
C THR A 29 35.07 -30.00 4.34
N SER A 30 35.19 -28.70 4.65
CA SER A 30 34.95 -27.61 3.70
C SER A 30 36.05 -26.56 3.82
N SER A 31 36.45 -25.97 2.69
CA SER A 31 37.41 -24.88 2.65
C SER A 31 36.82 -23.55 3.19
N VAL A 32 35.51 -23.50 3.46
CA VAL A 32 34.83 -22.32 3.93
C VAL A 32 34.84 -22.27 5.45
N HIS A 33 35.38 -21.19 6.00
CA HIS A 33 35.34 -20.86 7.42
C HIS A 33 34.43 -19.67 7.65
N VAL A 34 33.48 -19.83 8.57
CA VAL A 34 32.62 -18.73 9.03
C VAL A 34 33.07 -18.31 10.43
N ASN A 35 33.38 -17.05 10.61
CA ASN A 35 33.73 -16.46 11.89
C ASN A 35 32.83 -15.24 12.16
N GLY A 36 32.37 -15.05 13.40
CA GLY A 36 31.53 -13.95 13.82
C GLY A 36 32.04 -13.33 15.12
N GLY A 37 31.88 -12.03 15.28
CA GLY A 37 32.21 -11.33 16.54
C GLY A 37 31.34 -10.10 16.74
N PRO A 38 30.90 -9.80 17.98
CA PRO A 38 30.24 -8.55 18.25
C PRO A 38 31.26 -7.43 18.13
N LEU A 39 30.86 -6.26 17.68
CA LEU A 39 31.64 -5.05 17.80
C LEU A 39 31.30 -4.43 19.16
N GLU A 40 32.19 -4.50 20.13
CA GLU A 40 31.94 -4.05 21.51
C GLU A 40 31.41 -2.62 21.56
N GLU A 41 31.95 -1.73 20.74
CA GLU A 41 31.52 -0.34 20.61
C GLU A 41 30.11 -0.15 20.03
N SER A 42 29.52 -1.21 19.43
CA SER A 42 28.18 -1.19 18.86
C SER A 42 27.12 -1.77 19.80
N ILE A 43 27.51 -2.30 20.94
CA ILE A 43 26.57 -2.88 21.90
C ILE A 43 25.88 -1.75 22.64
N THR A 44 24.58 -1.69 22.51
CA THR A 44 23.70 -0.76 23.24
C THR A 44 22.76 -1.57 24.14
N PRO A 45 21.89 -0.94 24.91
CA PRO A 45 20.91 -1.68 25.68
C PRO A 45 19.91 -2.48 24.85
N THR A 46 19.65 -2.10 23.61
CA THR A 46 18.60 -2.71 22.77
C THR A 46 19.08 -3.14 21.40
N SER A 47 20.40 -3.02 21.13
CA SER A 47 20.97 -3.42 19.85
C SER A 47 22.43 -3.86 19.97
N ALA A 48 22.89 -4.61 18.97
CA ALA A 48 24.29 -4.95 18.77
C ALA A 48 24.55 -5.16 17.29
N ARG A 49 25.78 -4.86 16.84
CA ARG A 49 26.23 -5.17 15.49
C ARG A 49 27.17 -6.35 15.53
N VAL A 50 26.88 -7.37 14.73
CA VAL A 50 27.72 -8.56 14.57
C VAL A 50 28.39 -8.50 13.21
N ARG A 51 29.70 -8.71 13.19
CA ARG A 51 30.49 -8.86 11.97
C ARG A 51 30.66 -10.34 11.66
N ILE A 52 30.35 -10.75 10.42
CA ILE A 52 30.64 -12.08 9.90
C ILE A 52 31.78 -11.98 8.88
N ARG A 53 32.69 -12.93 8.92
CA ARG A 53 33.76 -13.08 7.93
C ARG A 53 33.72 -14.47 7.32
N LEU A 54 33.90 -14.51 6.00
CA LEU A 54 34.14 -15.73 5.23
C LEU A 54 35.54 -15.67 4.64
N ASN A 55 36.25 -16.80 4.64
CA ASN A 55 37.53 -16.94 3.94
C ASN A 55 37.32 -17.18 2.42
N GLU A 56 36.14 -17.66 2.02
CA GLU A 56 35.76 -17.91 0.64
C GLU A 56 34.25 -17.73 0.48
N THR A 57 33.82 -17.13 -0.64
CA THR A 57 32.41 -16.85 -0.95
C THR A 57 31.86 -17.69 -2.11
N ALA A 58 32.74 -18.40 -2.83
CA ALA A 58 32.34 -19.20 -3.99
C ALA A 58 31.37 -20.32 -3.60
N GLY A 59 30.24 -20.41 -4.28
CA GLY A 59 29.20 -21.43 -4.04
C GLY A 59 28.39 -21.26 -2.77
N ILE A 60 28.54 -20.14 -2.05
CA ILE A 60 27.74 -19.81 -0.88
C ILE A 60 26.49 -19.07 -1.31
N GLY A 61 25.31 -19.64 -1.04
CA GLY A 61 24.00 -19.08 -1.39
C GLY A 61 23.35 -18.27 -0.25
N GLU A 62 23.63 -18.60 1.01
CA GLU A 62 23.02 -17.90 2.16
C GLU A 62 24.02 -17.78 3.31
N VAL A 63 24.05 -16.62 3.96
CA VAL A 63 24.84 -16.38 5.18
C VAL A 63 23.96 -15.65 6.19
N GLY A 64 24.13 -15.98 7.47
CA GLY A 64 23.38 -15.34 8.55
C GLY A 64 23.86 -15.74 9.93
N ILE A 65 23.08 -15.39 10.93
CA ILE A 65 23.23 -15.83 12.32
C ILE A 65 21.95 -16.42 12.85
N CYS A 66 22.09 -17.42 13.73
CA CYS A 66 21.03 -17.84 14.65
C CYS A 66 21.40 -17.28 16.02
N TYR A 67 20.50 -16.54 16.66
CA TYR A 67 20.80 -15.87 17.93
C TYR A 67 19.64 -15.97 18.92
N GLY A 68 19.93 -15.81 20.20
CA GLY A 68 18.94 -15.89 21.28
C GLY A 68 19.62 -15.92 22.66
N VAL A 69 18.83 -16.20 23.68
CA VAL A 69 19.31 -16.35 25.07
C VAL A 69 19.84 -17.77 25.38
N GLN A 70 19.68 -18.69 24.44
CA GLN A 70 20.22 -20.05 24.53
C GLN A 70 21.75 -20.01 24.48
N THR A 71 22.42 -20.91 25.23
CA THR A 71 23.89 -20.94 25.33
C THR A 71 24.52 -22.08 24.55
N ASP A 72 23.76 -23.06 24.10
CA ASP A 72 24.28 -24.17 23.31
C ASP A 72 23.94 -24.03 21.81
N LYS A 73 24.84 -24.57 20.97
CA LYS A 73 24.78 -24.45 19.52
C LYS A 73 23.51 -25.11 18.93
N SER A 74 23.13 -26.26 19.47
CA SER A 74 21.98 -27.04 18.97
C SER A 74 20.67 -26.28 19.21
N ALA A 75 20.53 -25.69 20.39
CA ALA A 75 19.35 -24.90 20.74
C ALA A 75 19.28 -23.60 19.92
N LEU A 76 20.41 -22.93 19.69
CA LEU A 76 20.46 -21.73 18.84
C LEU A 76 20.04 -22.05 17.40
N LEU A 77 20.52 -23.14 16.82
CA LEU A 77 20.17 -23.55 15.46
C LEU A 77 18.71 -24.02 15.32
N SER A 78 18.12 -24.54 16.42
CA SER A 78 16.76 -25.07 16.40
C SER A 78 15.68 -24.06 16.79
N TYR A 79 15.98 -23.16 17.72
CA TYR A 79 15.01 -22.28 18.37
C TYR A 79 15.42 -20.79 18.38
N GLY A 80 16.63 -20.45 17.95
CA GLY A 80 17.10 -19.08 17.86
C GLY A 80 16.38 -18.30 16.75
N ASP A 81 16.33 -16.99 16.91
CA ASP A 81 15.94 -16.08 15.84
C ASP A 81 17.00 -16.11 14.74
N VAL A 82 16.56 -16.01 13.48
CA VAL A 82 17.45 -16.06 12.31
C VAL A 82 17.51 -14.68 11.66
N LEU A 83 18.74 -14.19 11.48
CA LEU A 83 19.01 -12.95 10.74
C LEU A 83 19.96 -13.27 9.59
N LYS A 84 19.58 -12.88 8.35
CA LYS A 84 20.33 -13.16 7.13
C LYS A 84 20.93 -11.88 6.56
N VAL A 85 22.07 -12.03 5.87
CA VAL A 85 22.62 -10.95 5.05
C VAL A 85 21.85 -10.81 3.74
N GLU A 86 21.73 -9.59 3.21
CA GLU A 86 21.10 -9.36 1.91
C GLU A 86 22.01 -9.80 0.74
N LYS A 87 23.33 -9.68 0.93
CA LYS A 87 24.33 -10.04 -0.08
C LYS A 87 25.51 -10.73 0.58
N VAL A 88 25.91 -11.86 0.01
CA VAL A 88 27.08 -12.60 0.46
C VAL A 88 28.35 -11.88 0.00
N ASP A 89 29.25 -11.62 0.97
CA ASP A 89 30.58 -11.02 0.77
C ASP A 89 31.56 -11.65 1.77
N SER A 90 32.84 -11.36 1.64
CA SER A 90 33.89 -11.82 2.55
C SER A 90 33.79 -11.22 3.96
N VAL A 91 33.22 -10.02 4.07
CA VAL A 91 32.93 -9.34 5.34
C VAL A 91 31.54 -8.75 5.31
N MET A 92 30.71 -9.13 6.27
CA MET A 92 29.33 -8.70 6.37
C MET A 92 29.02 -8.23 7.79
N TYR A 93 28.00 -7.37 7.91
CA TYR A 93 27.52 -6.86 9.18
C TYR A 93 26.02 -7.10 9.29
N LEU A 94 25.60 -7.50 10.49
CA LEU A 94 24.20 -7.67 10.85
C LEU A 94 23.88 -6.84 12.09
N ASP A 95 22.85 -6.03 12.01
CA ASP A 95 22.34 -5.24 13.12
C ASP A 95 21.21 -6.00 13.82
N LEU A 96 21.49 -6.45 15.03
CA LEU A 96 20.49 -6.99 15.92
C LEU A 96 19.81 -5.82 16.64
N THR A 97 18.50 -5.75 16.57
CA THR A 97 17.68 -4.70 17.17
C THR A 97 16.58 -5.29 18.04
N GLU A 98 15.92 -4.47 18.84
CA GLU A 98 14.86 -4.88 19.76
C GLU A 98 15.30 -5.94 20.78
N LEU A 99 16.57 -5.89 21.17
CA LEU A 99 17.11 -6.74 22.22
C LEU A 99 16.65 -6.27 23.61
N GLU A 100 16.64 -7.17 24.57
CA GLU A 100 16.42 -6.82 25.98
C GLU A 100 17.70 -6.27 26.61
N SER A 101 17.58 -5.23 27.45
CA SER A 101 18.74 -4.64 28.14
C SER A 101 19.28 -5.55 29.24
N ALA A 102 20.57 -5.38 29.58
CA ALA A 102 21.28 -6.18 30.57
C ALA A 102 21.10 -7.70 30.37
N THR A 103 20.92 -8.12 29.12
CA THR A 103 20.64 -9.51 28.76
C THR A 103 21.78 -10.09 27.93
N THR A 104 22.22 -11.29 28.28
CA THR A 104 23.24 -12.00 27.52
C THR A 104 22.59 -12.77 26.38
N TYR A 105 23.02 -12.46 25.16
CA TYR A 105 22.67 -13.15 23.94
C TYR A 105 23.84 -14.00 23.45
N SER A 106 23.52 -15.17 22.95
CA SER A 106 24.47 -16.02 22.24
C SER A 106 24.06 -16.09 20.77
N TYR A 107 25.04 -16.34 19.90
CA TYR A 107 24.77 -16.53 18.48
C TYR A 107 25.78 -17.48 17.83
N VAL A 108 25.33 -18.05 16.69
CA VAL A 108 26.14 -18.87 15.79
C VAL A 108 25.99 -18.27 14.40
N ALA A 109 27.12 -17.93 13.76
CA ALA A 109 27.10 -17.58 12.35
C ALA A 109 27.06 -18.86 11.50
N TYR A 110 26.38 -18.81 10.38
CA TYR A 110 26.29 -19.93 9.45
C TYR A 110 26.46 -19.47 7.99
N ALA A 111 26.93 -20.41 7.16
CA ALA A 111 26.94 -20.28 5.72
C ALA A 111 26.39 -21.54 5.08
N LYS A 112 25.45 -21.39 4.13
CA LYS A 112 24.86 -22.49 3.37
C LYS A 112 25.33 -22.44 1.93
N TYR A 113 25.68 -23.60 1.40
CA TYR A 113 26.03 -23.72 0.00
C TYR A 113 24.78 -23.66 -0.90
N GLU A 114 24.94 -23.18 -2.13
CA GLU A 114 23.92 -23.27 -3.17
C GLU A 114 23.57 -24.74 -3.48
N ASN A 115 24.57 -25.61 -3.40
CA ASN A 115 24.38 -27.04 -3.53
C ASN A 115 23.92 -27.63 -2.19
N ALA A 116 22.63 -27.96 -2.07
CA ALA A 116 22.01 -28.54 -0.88
C ALA A 116 22.60 -29.89 -0.43
N SER A 117 23.43 -30.54 -1.24
CA SER A 117 24.14 -31.80 -0.86
C SER A 117 25.39 -31.53 -0.03
N VAL A 118 25.83 -30.27 0.08
CA VAL A 118 26.96 -29.85 0.91
C VAL A 118 26.42 -29.40 2.27
N ALA A 119 27.00 -29.88 3.34
CA ALA A 119 26.58 -29.52 4.70
C ALA A 119 26.86 -28.04 5.02
N ASP A 120 25.95 -27.43 5.77
CA ASP A 120 26.09 -26.07 6.25
C ASP A 120 27.32 -25.91 7.16
N VAL A 121 27.98 -24.79 7.05
CA VAL A 121 29.14 -24.42 7.90
C VAL A 121 28.69 -23.49 9.00
N HIS A 122 29.16 -23.71 10.22
CA HIS A 122 28.76 -22.93 11.39
C HIS A 122 30.00 -22.51 12.21
N SER A 123 29.95 -21.28 12.73
CA SER A 123 30.95 -20.81 13.70
C SER A 123 30.82 -21.53 15.06
N VAL A 124 31.76 -21.26 15.97
CA VAL A 124 31.57 -21.48 17.40
C VAL A 124 30.47 -20.56 17.95
N VAL A 125 29.88 -20.94 19.08
CA VAL A 125 28.97 -20.07 19.82
C VAL A 125 29.75 -18.89 20.37
N ARG A 126 29.23 -17.70 20.15
CA ARG A 126 29.74 -16.45 20.74
C ARG A 126 28.61 -15.74 21.49
N SER A 127 28.96 -14.93 22.46
CA SER A 127 27.97 -14.19 23.23
C SER A 127 28.39 -12.75 23.45
N PHE A 128 27.43 -11.92 23.72
CA PHE A 128 27.59 -10.55 24.20
C PHE A 128 26.46 -10.22 25.17
N THR A 129 26.68 -9.23 26.03
CA THR A 129 25.66 -8.73 26.95
C THR A 129 25.29 -7.32 26.56
N THR A 130 24.02 -7.04 26.37
CA THR A 130 23.52 -5.69 26.14
C THR A 130 23.79 -4.81 27.36
N GLN A 131 24.00 -3.52 27.13
CA GLN A 131 24.22 -2.57 28.23
C GLN A 131 22.97 -2.48 29.14
N SER A 132 23.16 -2.17 30.42
CA SER A 132 22.04 -1.87 31.31
C SER A 132 21.44 -0.51 30.96
N ALA A 133 20.12 -0.43 31.06
CA ALA A 133 19.37 0.77 30.71
C ALA A 133 18.91 1.54 31.94
N ASP A 134 18.99 2.85 31.87
CA ASP A 134 18.27 3.72 32.81
C ASP A 134 16.82 3.94 32.32
N LEU A 135 16.64 4.27 31.06
CA LEU A 135 15.33 4.37 30.39
C LEU A 135 15.49 4.16 28.89
N TYR A 136 14.83 3.15 28.34
CA TYR A 136 14.86 2.84 26.89
C TYR A 136 13.48 2.46 26.39
N LEU A 137 13.25 2.82 25.13
CA LEU A 137 12.02 2.54 24.39
C LEU A 137 12.32 1.53 23.27
N THR A 138 11.55 0.46 23.20
CA THR A 138 11.68 -0.54 22.15
C THR A 138 10.30 -0.81 21.49
N PRO A 139 10.09 -0.36 20.25
CA PRO A 139 10.96 0.54 19.46
C PRO A 139 10.90 1.99 19.94
N SER A 140 11.91 2.81 19.62
CA SER A 140 11.91 4.24 19.90
C SER A 140 11.32 5.09 18.77
N ARG A 141 10.96 4.45 17.64
CA ARG A 141 10.34 5.07 16.48
C ARG A 141 9.28 4.16 15.88
N LEU A 142 8.14 4.74 15.53
CA LEU A 142 7.04 4.09 14.83
C LEU A 142 6.80 4.79 13.50
N ASN A 143 7.01 4.09 12.37
CA ASN A 143 6.65 4.55 11.04
C ASN A 143 5.41 3.76 10.61
N ARG A 144 4.33 4.46 10.25
CA ARG A 144 3.02 3.84 9.98
C ARG A 144 2.44 4.31 8.65
N SER A 145 1.58 3.46 8.06
CA SER A 145 0.68 3.85 6.98
C SER A 145 -0.34 4.88 7.48
N ALA A 146 -1.14 5.42 6.58
CA ALA A 146 -2.20 6.36 6.94
C ALA A 146 -3.27 5.73 7.85
N THR A 147 -3.51 4.43 7.74
CA THR A 147 -4.49 3.70 8.56
C THR A 147 -4.08 3.69 10.03
N GLY A 148 -5.00 4.02 10.90
CA GLY A 148 -4.85 3.96 12.34
C GLY A 148 -4.70 2.53 12.85
N ARG A 149 -3.96 2.37 13.93
CA ARG A 149 -3.70 1.05 14.52
C ARG A 149 -3.30 1.11 15.97
N LEU A 150 -3.25 -0.07 16.58
CA LEU A 150 -2.63 -0.28 17.88
C LEU A 150 -1.16 -0.68 17.72
N ASP A 151 -0.30 -0.03 18.48
CA ASP A 151 1.13 -0.33 18.59
C ASP A 151 1.51 -0.49 20.04
N THR A 152 2.52 -1.31 20.30
CA THR A 152 3.06 -1.52 21.64
C THR A 152 4.54 -1.16 21.66
N VAL A 153 4.91 -0.31 22.59
CA VAL A 153 6.31 0.07 22.89
C VAL A 153 6.66 -0.47 24.26
N LYS A 154 7.72 -1.27 24.34
CA LYS A 154 8.28 -1.75 25.60
C LYS A 154 9.12 -0.65 26.24
N ILE A 155 8.87 -0.36 27.49
CA ILE A 155 9.64 0.55 28.32
C ILE A 155 10.56 -0.28 29.22
N THR A 156 11.86 -0.08 29.07
CA THR A 156 12.87 -0.69 29.92
C THR A 156 13.49 0.39 30.78
N THR A 157 13.37 0.28 32.08
CA THR A 157 13.90 1.28 33.01
C THR A 157 14.35 0.61 34.30
N THR A 158 15.35 1.22 34.94
CA THR A 158 15.82 0.87 36.29
C THR A 158 15.10 1.66 37.40
N PHE A 159 14.21 2.57 37.02
CA PHE A 159 13.40 3.35 37.97
C PHE A 159 12.11 2.61 38.29
N ASP A 160 11.54 2.84 39.48
CA ASP A 160 10.34 2.19 39.97
C ASP A 160 9.08 2.48 39.12
N SER A 161 9.08 3.60 38.41
CA SER A 161 7.95 4.00 37.57
C SER A 161 8.38 4.88 36.41
N TRP A 162 7.52 4.93 35.39
CA TRP A 162 7.65 5.80 34.23
C TRP A 162 6.31 6.46 33.89
N ALA A 163 6.32 7.53 33.13
CA ALA A 163 5.12 8.23 32.68
C ALA A 163 5.35 8.86 31.29
N VAL A 164 4.27 9.16 30.59
CA VAL A 164 4.26 10.06 29.43
C VAL A 164 4.26 11.48 29.99
N ALA A 165 5.35 12.23 29.79
CA ALA A 165 5.54 13.55 30.42
C ALA A 165 4.92 14.68 29.60
N GLU A 166 5.05 14.61 28.26
CA GLU A 166 4.46 15.60 27.36
C GLU A 166 3.68 14.87 26.26
N TYR A 167 2.44 15.28 26.05
CA TYR A 167 1.53 14.72 25.08
C TYR A 167 0.46 15.74 24.74
N ASP A 168 0.35 16.14 23.49
CA ASP A 168 -0.64 17.08 22.98
C ASP A 168 -0.96 16.74 21.51
N TYR A 169 -1.52 15.55 21.31
CA TYR A 169 -1.91 15.07 19.98
C TYR A 169 -3.28 14.41 20.03
N ASP A 170 -4.25 14.99 19.37
CA ASP A 170 -5.64 14.49 19.30
C ASP A 170 -5.81 13.19 18.53
N TRP A 171 -4.88 12.89 17.62
CA TRP A 171 -4.90 11.69 16.78
C TRP A 171 -4.20 10.46 17.38
N ILE A 172 -3.55 10.59 18.54
CA ILE A 172 -2.93 9.50 19.30
C ILE A 172 -3.62 9.42 20.64
N THR A 173 -3.95 8.23 21.10
CA THR A 173 -4.29 7.93 22.48
C THR A 173 -3.35 6.85 22.98
N TYR A 174 -3.15 6.79 24.29
CA TYR A 174 -2.29 5.76 24.86
C TYR A 174 -2.86 5.17 26.14
N GLU A 175 -2.42 3.94 26.43
CA GLU A 175 -2.64 3.23 27.67
C GLU A 175 -1.30 2.76 28.21
N LYS A 176 -1.08 2.97 29.52
CA LYS A 176 0.07 2.44 30.23
C LYS A 176 -0.29 1.11 30.89
N LYS A 177 0.47 0.07 30.61
CA LYS A 177 0.28 -1.24 31.22
C LYS A 177 1.64 -1.84 31.62
N ASP A 178 1.98 -1.76 32.90
CA ASP A 178 3.27 -2.19 33.46
C ASP A 178 4.48 -1.57 32.68
N THR A 179 5.20 -2.39 31.94
CA THR A 179 6.32 -2.00 31.11
C THR A 179 5.94 -1.69 29.67
N LEU A 180 4.64 -1.67 29.34
CA LEU A 180 4.15 -1.47 27.99
C LEU A 180 3.43 -0.13 27.88
N LEU A 181 3.79 0.62 26.84
CA LEU A 181 3.04 1.75 26.35
C LEU A 181 2.25 1.27 25.11
N ILE A 182 0.95 1.19 25.24
CA ILE A 182 0.04 0.82 24.14
C ILE A 182 -0.46 2.13 23.51
N LEU A 183 -0.17 2.32 22.24
CA LEU A 183 -0.57 3.50 21.48
C LEU A 183 -1.65 3.11 20.48
N LYS A 184 -2.70 3.94 20.41
CA LYS A 184 -3.73 3.87 19.37
C LYS A 184 -3.67 5.13 18.54
N THR A 185 -3.35 5.01 17.27
CA THR A 185 -3.42 6.09 16.29
C THR A 185 -4.76 6.04 15.56
N GLN A 186 -5.33 7.20 15.22
CA GLN A 186 -6.45 7.34 14.31
C GLN A 186 -5.96 7.30 12.86
N ASP A 187 -6.89 7.11 11.90
CA ASP A 187 -6.57 7.27 10.48
C ASP A 187 -6.06 8.70 10.22
N ASN A 188 -5.03 8.81 9.38
CA ASN A 188 -4.62 10.10 8.88
C ASN A 188 -5.53 10.46 7.68
N SER A 189 -6.51 11.31 7.91
CA SER A 189 -7.39 11.83 6.86
C SER A 189 -6.87 13.13 6.22
N GLY A 190 -5.75 13.67 6.70
CA GLY A 190 -5.08 14.84 6.10
C GLY A 190 -4.34 14.47 4.83
N ALA A 191 -4.05 15.45 3.97
CA ALA A 191 -3.31 15.23 2.71
C ALA A 191 -1.79 15.02 2.92
N GLU A 192 -1.29 15.27 4.13
CA GLU A 192 0.14 15.31 4.43
C GLU A 192 0.53 14.24 5.46
N ILE A 193 1.84 13.92 5.46
CA ILE A 193 2.45 13.12 6.53
C ILE A 193 2.31 13.86 7.85
N ARG A 194 1.91 13.16 8.90
CA ARG A 194 1.91 13.73 10.25
C ARG A 194 2.88 13.01 11.18
N SER A 195 3.40 13.74 12.14
CA SER A 195 4.35 13.20 13.12
C SER A 195 4.05 13.70 14.53
N ALA A 196 4.44 12.91 15.50
CA ALA A 196 4.34 13.23 16.92
C ALA A 196 5.61 12.78 17.64
N ILE A 197 5.94 13.48 18.71
CA ILE A 197 7.02 13.10 19.63
C ILE A 197 6.41 13.03 21.04
N LEU A 198 6.33 11.80 21.58
CA LEU A 198 5.91 11.58 22.95
C LEU A 198 7.16 11.53 23.82
N LYS A 199 7.19 12.33 24.89
CA LYS A 199 8.28 12.29 25.88
C LYS A 199 7.91 11.32 27.01
N ILE A 200 8.72 10.29 27.17
CA ILE A 200 8.59 9.28 28.22
C ILE A 200 9.62 9.61 29.29
N GLN A 201 9.19 9.73 30.51
CA GLN A 201 10.05 10.06 31.66
C GLN A 201 10.05 8.91 32.68
N ALA A 202 11.22 8.60 33.20
CA ALA A 202 11.41 7.73 34.37
C ALA A 202 12.48 8.34 35.28
N GLY A 203 12.15 8.68 36.49
CA GLY A 203 13.01 9.44 37.38
C GLY A 203 13.48 10.74 36.72
N SER A 204 14.80 10.93 36.67
CA SER A 204 15.44 12.09 36.02
C SER A 204 15.72 11.88 34.52
N ARG A 205 15.39 10.73 33.96
CA ARG A 205 15.65 10.41 32.54
C ARG A 205 14.40 10.65 31.68
N THR A 206 14.64 11.17 30.49
CA THR A 206 13.61 11.38 29.48
C THR A 206 14.05 10.78 28.15
N GLN A 207 13.18 10.05 27.49
CA GLN A 207 13.35 9.50 26.16
C GLN A 207 12.21 9.93 25.26
N SER A 208 12.50 10.09 23.97
CA SER A 208 11.52 10.48 22.96
C SER A 208 11.10 9.30 22.11
N LEU A 209 9.79 9.07 22.02
CA LEU A 209 9.20 8.16 21.06
C LEU A 209 8.72 8.96 19.86
N ALA A 210 9.32 8.75 18.71
CA ALA A 210 8.89 9.37 17.47
C ALA A 210 7.82 8.51 16.78
N VAL A 211 6.67 9.08 16.51
CA VAL A 211 5.59 8.46 15.73
C VAL A 211 5.41 9.23 14.44
N MET A 212 5.51 8.56 13.30
CA MET A 212 5.28 9.14 11.98
C MET A 212 4.22 8.32 11.26
N GLN A 213 3.21 8.99 10.72
CA GLN A 213 2.14 8.36 9.94
C GLN A 213 2.11 8.97 8.54
N ALA A 214 2.14 8.09 7.53
CA ALA A 214 2.13 8.50 6.13
C ALA A 214 0.86 9.28 5.77
N ALA A 215 0.96 10.06 4.71
CA ALA A 215 -0.22 10.61 4.04
C ALA A 215 -1.07 9.46 3.47
N PRO A 216 -2.39 9.57 3.44
CA PRO A 216 -3.26 8.61 2.78
C PRO A 216 -3.12 8.68 1.26
N THR A 217 -3.52 7.60 0.62
CA THR A 217 -3.58 7.50 -0.83
C THR A 217 -5.00 7.27 -1.31
N ILE A 218 -5.35 7.87 -2.45
CA ILE A 218 -6.61 7.62 -3.14
C ILE A 218 -6.38 7.59 -4.65
N SER A 219 -6.93 6.59 -5.31
CA SER A 219 -6.89 6.47 -6.77
C SER A 219 -8.18 5.83 -7.30
N LEU A 220 -8.52 6.17 -8.54
CA LEU A 220 -9.63 5.61 -9.27
C LEU A 220 -9.11 4.70 -10.38
N SER A 221 -9.88 3.67 -10.76
CA SER A 221 -9.54 2.79 -11.88
C SER A 221 -9.68 3.48 -13.25
N ALA A 222 -10.44 4.56 -13.29
CA ALA A 222 -10.63 5.45 -14.45
C ALA A 222 -11.04 6.83 -13.94
N ASP A 223 -10.77 7.86 -14.71
CA ASP A 223 -11.17 9.24 -14.37
C ASP A 223 -12.40 9.71 -15.15
N THR A 224 -12.75 9.03 -16.24
CA THR A 224 -13.90 9.37 -17.10
C THR A 224 -14.51 8.11 -17.73
N LEU A 225 -15.82 8.12 -17.90
CA LEU A 225 -16.53 7.18 -18.75
C LEU A 225 -17.49 7.94 -19.68
N GLU A 226 -17.34 7.70 -20.99
CA GLU A 226 -18.28 8.18 -21.97
C GLU A 226 -19.50 7.25 -22.03
N VAL A 227 -20.67 7.83 -21.98
CA VAL A 227 -21.95 7.09 -22.05
C VAL A 227 -22.84 7.66 -23.16
N SER A 228 -23.72 6.82 -23.70
CA SER A 228 -24.67 7.23 -24.73
C SER A 228 -25.75 8.15 -24.15
N ALA A 229 -26.44 8.88 -25.04
CA ALA A 229 -27.61 9.68 -24.67
C ALA A 229 -28.75 8.84 -24.06
N LYS A 230 -28.87 7.56 -24.42
CA LYS A 230 -29.89 6.63 -23.89
C LYS A 230 -29.76 6.33 -22.40
N GLY A 231 -28.73 6.87 -21.74
CA GLY A 231 -28.41 6.51 -20.39
C GLY A 231 -27.54 5.26 -20.35
N ALA A 232 -26.97 5.00 -19.17
CA ALA A 232 -26.13 3.84 -18.93
C ALA A 232 -26.01 3.56 -17.44
N THR A 233 -25.60 2.34 -17.13
CA THR A 233 -25.02 1.98 -15.85
C THR A 233 -23.53 1.72 -16.03
N GLY A 234 -22.75 2.10 -15.06
CA GLY A 234 -21.30 1.85 -15.05
C GLY A 234 -20.75 1.73 -13.64
N SER A 235 -19.49 1.42 -13.55
CA SER A 235 -18.80 1.36 -12.27
C SER A 235 -17.33 1.69 -12.42
N PHE A 236 -16.73 2.14 -11.34
CA PHE A 236 -15.28 2.28 -11.21
C PHE A 236 -14.82 1.83 -9.83
N ILE A 237 -13.54 1.50 -9.71
CA ILE A 237 -12.95 1.03 -8.46
C ILE A 237 -12.22 2.19 -7.79
N VAL A 238 -12.47 2.37 -6.50
CA VAL A 238 -11.71 3.26 -5.61
C VAL A 238 -10.71 2.42 -4.85
N ARG A 239 -9.46 2.88 -4.82
CA ARG A 239 -8.40 2.32 -3.97
C ARG A 239 -7.95 3.41 -3.01
N SER A 240 -8.17 3.17 -1.74
CA SER A 240 -7.73 4.04 -0.65
C SER A 240 -7.28 3.18 0.52
N ASP A 241 -6.32 3.66 1.28
CA ASP A 241 -5.84 3.03 2.52
C ASP A 241 -6.54 3.55 3.78
N VAL A 242 -7.46 4.50 3.62
CA VAL A 242 -8.33 5.04 4.68
C VAL A 242 -9.78 5.16 4.20
N ALA A 243 -10.70 5.41 5.11
CA ALA A 243 -12.11 5.64 4.79
C ALA A 243 -12.30 6.85 3.86
N TRP A 244 -13.26 6.76 2.97
CA TRP A 244 -13.61 7.78 1.98
C TRP A 244 -15.13 7.88 1.80
N SER A 245 -15.57 8.95 1.18
CA SER A 245 -16.99 9.21 0.86
C SER A 245 -17.16 9.62 -0.59
N ILE A 246 -18.40 9.61 -1.09
CA ILE A 246 -18.75 10.11 -2.42
C ILE A 246 -19.75 11.24 -2.32
N ASP A 247 -19.64 12.18 -3.26
CA ASP A 247 -20.62 13.21 -3.55
C ASP A 247 -20.76 13.38 -5.08
N LYS A 248 -21.86 13.97 -5.53
CA LYS A 248 -22.13 14.21 -6.97
C LYS A 248 -22.72 15.59 -7.20
N ASP A 249 -22.40 16.18 -8.32
CA ASP A 249 -22.88 17.52 -8.73
C ASP A 249 -24.06 17.49 -9.70
N ALA A 250 -24.40 16.32 -10.23
CA ALA A 250 -25.42 16.18 -11.27
C ALA A 250 -26.62 15.34 -10.79
N ASP A 251 -27.83 15.88 -10.87
CA ASP A 251 -29.06 15.17 -10.46
C ASP A 251 -29.40 13.98 -11.35
N TRP A 252 -29.02 14.01 -12.63
CA TRP A 252 -29.21 12.94 -13.59
C TRP A 252 -28.23 11.75 -13.44
N VAL A 253 -27.29 11.83 -12.50
CA VAL A 253 -26.42 10.72 -12.09
C VAL A 253 -26.83 10.26 -10.70
N THR A 254 -27.09 8.98 -10.54
CA THR A 254 -27.23 8.34 -9.23
C THR A 254 -26.03 7.44 -8.98
N CYS A 255 -25.55 7.35 -7.75
CA CYS A 255 -24.41 6.51 -7.40
C CYS A 255 -24.59 5.79 -6.07
N SER A 256 -23.92 4.65 -5.92
CA SER A 256 -23.89 3.84 -4.71
C SER A 256 -22.54 3.15 -4.56
N VAL A 257 -22.17 2.84 -3.31
CA VAL A 257 -20.91 2.13 -2.99
C VAL A 257 -21.22 0.67 -2.71
N GLU A 258 -20.45 -0.22 -3.32
CA GLU A 258 -20.50 -1.67 -3.10
C GLU A 258 -19.13 -2.17 -2.62
N LYS A 259 -19.13 -3.03 -1.57
CA LYS A 259 -17.92 -3.67 -1.02
C LYS A 259 -16.79 -2.69 -0.66
N ASP A 260 -17.14 -1.49 -0.21
CA ASP A 260 -16.22 -0.43 0.22
C ASP A 260 -15.14 -0.04 -0.82
N SER A 261 -15.32 -0.44 -2.07
CA SER A 261 -14.33 -0.19 -3.13
C SER A 261 -14.91 0.03 -4.52
N ILE A 262 -16.15 -0.33 -4.77
CA ILE A 262 -16.78 -0.19 -6.09
C ILE A 262 -17.84 0.90 -6.00
N VAL A 263 -17.71 1.91 -6.85
CA VAL A 263 -18.76 2.91 -7.04
C VAL A 263 -19.54 2.52 -8.31
N ASN A 264 -20.80 2.17 -8.13
CA ASN A 264 -21.74 1.97 -9.22
C ASN A 264 -22.49 3.27 -9.49
N PHE A 265 -22.72 3.61 -10.74
CA PHE A 265 -23.54 4.75 -11.12
C PHE A 265 -24.54 4.41 -12.20
N THR A 266 -25.61 5.20 -12.25
CA THR A 266 -26.60 5.19 -13.33
C THR A 266 -26.78 6.60 -13.84
N ALA A 267 -26.64 6.79 -15.15
CA ALA A 267 -26.91 8.04 -15.85
C ALA A 267 -28.30 7.95 -16.54
N GLU A 268 -29.15 8.93 -16.28
CA GLU A 268 -30.47 9.05 -16.94
C GLU A 268 -30.32 9.44 -18.42
N VAL A 269 -31.40 9.30 -19.19
CA VAL A 269 -31.46 9.69 -20.61
C VAL A 269 -31.14 11.18 -20.77
N ASN A 270 -30.25 11.53 -21.70
CA ASN A 270 -30.02 12.90 -22.14
C ASN A 270 -30.88 13.21 -23.38
N THR A 271 -31.98 13.90 -23.18
CA THR A 271 -32.87 14.37 -24.27
C THR A 271 -32.46 15.72 -24.85
N GLY A 272 -31.44 16.36 -24.27
CA GLY A 272 -30.93 17.66 -24.74
C GLY A 272 -30.05 17.52 -25.98
N SER A 273 -29.88 18.64 -26.69
CA SER A 273 -29.06 18.74 -27.90
C SER A 273 -27.56 18.88 -27.61
N GLU A 274 -27.20 19.01 -26.36
CA GLU A 274 -25.79 19.22 -25.90
C GLU A 274 -25.29 18.03 -25.10
N GLU A 275 -23.99 17.77 -25.20
CA GLU A 275 -23.31 16.89 -24.25
C GLU A 275 -23.41 17.45 -22.83
N ARG A 276 -23.46 16.55 -21.86
CA ARG A 276 -23.44 16.94 -20.45
C ARG A 276 -22.45 16.13 -19.64
N PHE A 277 -21.94 16.76 -18.61
CA PHE A 277 -20.95 16.18 -17.72
C PHE A 277 -21.50 16.15 -16.31
N GLY A 278 -21.34 15.01 -15.65
CA GLY A 278 -21.64 14.86 -14.24
C GLY A 278 -20.40 14.36 -13.52
N HIS A 279 -20.12 14.92 -12.36
CA HIS A 279 -18.93 14.57 -11.60
C HIS A 279 -19.32 13.83 -10.33
N ILE A 280 -18.62 12.73 -10.09
CA ILE A 280 -18.66 11.99 -8.82
C ILE A 280 -17.35 12.26 -8.11
N THR A 281 -17.40 13.01 -7.02
CA THR A 281 -16.22 13.32 -6.19
C THR A 281 -16.08 12.23 -5.16
N VAL A 282 -14.90 11.61 -5.12
CA VAL A 282 -14.49 10.62 -4.10
C VAL A 282 -13.48 11.30 -3.21
N SER A 283 -13.80 11.48 -1.92
CA SER A 283 -12.99 12.27 -1.00
C SER A 283 -12.65 11.52 0.29
N VAL A 284 -11.40 11.63 0.70
CA VAL A 284 -10.92 11.33 2.05
C VAL A 284 -11.09 12.59 2.94
N SER A 285 -10.82 13.75 2.39
CA SER A 285 -11.00 15.06 3.01
C SER A 285 -11.16 16.13 1.94
N ASP A 286 -11.45 17.38 2.36
CA ASP A 286 -11.55 18.53 1.44
C ASP A 286 -10.25 18.80 0.63
N GLN A 287 -9.11 18.32 1.12
CA GLN A 287 -7.80 18.50 0.47
C GLN A 287 -7.33 17.26 -0.29
N LEU A 288 -7.95 16.11 -0.07
CA LEU A 288 -7.58 14.85 -0.72
C LEU A 288 -8.81 14.18 -1.31
N TYR A 289 -9.01 14.39 -2.61
CA TYR A 289 -10.12 13.85 -3.37
C TYR A 289 -9.70 13.50 -4.80
N LYS A 290 -10.55 12.75 -5.47
CA LYS A 290 -10.51 12.46 -6.90
C LYS A 290 -11.89 12.68 -7.50
N VAL A 291 -11.92 13.07 -8.75
CA VAL A 291 -13.16 13.30 -9.50
C VAL A 291 -13.26 12.26 -10.62
N PHE A 292 -14.37 11.57 -10.69
CA PHE A 292 -14.75 10.75 -11.81
C PHE A 292 -15.81 11.47 -12.65
N THR A 293 -15.62 11.55 -13.96
CA THR A 293 -16.49 12.26 -14.88
C THR A 293 -17.35 11.26 -15.67
N VAL A 294 -18.65 11.44 -15.62
CA VAL A 294 -19.60 10.82 -16.54
C VAL A 294 -19.84 11.78 -17.69
N ALA A 295 -19.28 11.49 -18.87
CA ALA A 295 -19.45 12.31 -20.07
C ALA A 295 -20.57 11.69 -20.90
N GLN A 296 -21.73 12.36 -20.97
CA GLN A 296 -22.87 11.83 -21.67
C GLN A 296 -23.13 12.58 -22.97
N ARG A 297 -23.18 11.84 -24.06
CA ARG A 297 -23.44 12.37 -25.39
C ARG A 297 -24.83 13.05 -25.47
N SER A 298 -24.98 13.98 -26.40
CA SER A 298 -26.22 14.67 -26.69
C SER A 298 -27.29 13.72 -27.29
N GLY A 299 -28.53 14.05 -27.11
CA GLY A 299 -29.66 13.44 -27.75
C GLY A 299 -29.85 13.96 -29.20
N ALA A 300 -28.79 13.92 -29.99
CA ALA A 300 -28.85 14.40 -31.38
C ALA A 300 -29.86 13.64 -32.21
N LEU A 301 -30.64 14.37 -32.98
CA LEU A 301 -31.57 13.85 -33.97
C LEU A 301 -31.17 14.32 -35.36
N ALA A 302 -30.95 13.36 -36.26
CA ALA A 302 -30.65 13.61 -37.66
C ALA A 302 -31.46 12.66 -38.55
N VAL A 303 -31.57 13.00 -39.81
CA VAL A 303 -32.19 12.14 -40.82
C VAL A 303 -31.23 11.97 -41.99
N THR A 304 -31.19 10.80 -42.60
CA THR A 304 -30.31 10.51 -43.73
C THR A 304 -30.73 11.19 -45.04
N LYS A 305 -32.01 11.62 -45.12
CA LYS A 305 -32.53 12.42 -46.24
C LYS A 305 -33.46 13.51 -45.69
N THR A 306 -33.25 14.73 -46.15
CA THR A 306 -34.09 15.90 -45.80
C THR A 306 -35.18 16.15 -46.84
N ASP A 307 -35.00 15.61 -48.05
CA ASP A 307 -35.93 15.77 -49.16
C ASP A 307 -36.24 14.43 -49.84
N LEU A 308 -37.50 14.17 -50.14
CA LEU A 308 -37.95 13.05 -50.91
C LEU A 308 -38.75 13.56 -52.12
N SER A 309 -38.47 13.01 -53.30
CA SER A 309 -39.11 13.44 -54.54
C SER A 309 -39.88 12.33 -55.18
N TYR A 310 -41.16 12.56 -55.53
CA TYR A 310 -42.03 11.57 -56.10
C TYR A 310 -42.58 12.05 -57.42
N GLY A 311 -42.80 11.15 -58.38
CA GLY A 311 -43.48 11.44 -59.61
C GLY A 311 -45.02 11.55 -59.43
N LEU A 312 -45.75 11.94 -60.47
CA LEU A 312 -47.21 12.13 -60.44
C LEU A 312 -47.98 10.90 -59.95
N LYS A 313 -47.43 9.71 -60.11
CA LYS A 313 -48.10 8.45 -59.68
C LYS A 313 -47.92 8.17 -58.18
N GLY A 314 -47.30 9.09 -57.46
CA GLY A 314 -46.92 8.83 -56.07
C GLY A 314 -45.81 7.79 -55.98
N GLY A 315 -45.72 7.11 -54.85
CA GLY A 315 -44.70 6.09 -54.58
C GLY A 315 -44.38 5.92 -53.13
N GLU A 316 -43.33 5.12 -52.84
CA GLU A 316 -42.82 4.90 -51.50
C GLU A 316 -41.31 5.06 -51.53
N GLU A 317 -40.77 5.82 -50.61
CA GLU A 317 -39.35 6.01 -50.37
C GLU A 317 -39.13 6.15 -48.85
N GLY A 318 -37.92 5.90 -48.36
CA GLY A 318 -37.64 5.97 -46.95
C GLY A 318 -36.36 6.65 -46.60
N PHE A 319 -36.22 6.97 -45.34
CA PHE A 319 -35.01 7.49 -44.75
C PHE A 319 -34.79 6.88 -43.35
N VAL A 320 -33.55 6.95 -42.87
CA VAL A 320 -33.22 6.50 -41.54
C VAL A 320 -33.15 7.73 -40.60
N VAL A 321 -33.70 7.56 -39.42
CA VAL A 321 -33.60 8.51 -38.32
C VAL A 321 -32.38 8.13 -37.50
N GLU A 322 -31.39 9.00 -37.47
CA GLU A 322 -30.20 8.84 -36.63
C GLU A 322 -30.46 9.59 -35.33
N CYS A 323 -30.76 8.85 -34.26
CA CYS A 323 -31.03 9.41 -32.95
C CYS A 323 -30.34 8.60 -31.85
N ASN A 324 -29.74 9.32 -30.90
CA ASN A 324 -29.11 8.71 -29.75
C ASN A 324 -30.06 8.32 -28.62
N THR A 325 -31.36 8.59 -28.79
CA THR A 325 -32.44 8.16 -27.89
C THR A 325 -33.49 7.39 -28.67
N ASP A 326 -34.28 6.54 -27.99
CA ASP A 326 -35.41 5.82 -28.60
C ASP A 326 -36.72 6.65 -28.59
N ASP A 327 -36.67 7.82 -27.93
CA ASP A 327 -37.86 8.68 -27.69
C ASP A 327 -37.92 9.80 -28.72
N TRP A 328 -38.28 9.42 -29.96
CA TRP A 328 -38.55 10.38 -31.02
C TRP A 328 -39.89 10.04 -31.71
N THR A 329 -40.53 11.08 -32.21
CA THR A 329 -41.84 10.98 -32.88
C THR A 329 -41.75 11.62 -34.26
N PHE A 330 -42.71 11.25 -35.11
CA PHE A 330 -42.86 11.82 -36.43
C PHE A 330 -44.34 12.09 -36.73
N SER A 331 -44.60 13.03 -37.60
CA SER A 331 -45.96 13.33 -38.10
C SER A 331 -45.90 13.94 -39.49
N SER A 332 -47.01 13.89 -40.19
CA SER A 332 -47.24 14.61 -41.47
C SER A 332 -48.37 15.59 -41.30
N ASP A 333 -48.21 16.77 -41.89
CA ASP A 333 -49.26 17.81 -41.95
C ASP A 333 -50.19 17.63 -43.19
N LYS A 334 -49.91 16.63 -44.04
CA LYS A 334 -50.65 16.36 -45.28
C LYS A 334 -51.20 14.93 -45.30
N SER A 335 -52.43 14.77 -45.60
CA SER A 335 -53.13 13.47 -45.68
C SER A 335 -52.60 12.55 -46.80
N TRP A 336 -52.07 13.11 -47.86
CA TRP A 336 -51.44 12.37 -48.98
C TRP A 336 -50.08 11.87 -48.74
N CYS A 337 -49.40 12.39 -47.72
CA CYS A 337 -48.07 11.99 -47.28
C CYS A 337 -48.21 11.12 -46.01
N LYS A 338 -47.92 9.85 -46.13
CA LYS A 338 -48.19 8.83 -45.11
C LYS A 338 -46.86 8.23 -44.61
N PRO A 339 -46.22 8.87 -43.63
CA PRO A 339 -45.03 8.28 -43.01
C PRO A 339 -45.41 7.12 -42.08
N GLU A 340 -44.61 6.06 -42.07
CA GLU A 340 -44.78 4.90 -41.20
C GLU A 340 -43.39 4.43 -40.71
N ARG A 341 -43.28 4.14 -39.42
CA ARG A 341 -42.05 3.54 -38.88
C ARG A 341 -41.95 2.08 -39.24
N ILE A 342 -40.86 1.67 -39.85
CA ILE A 342 -40.60 0.25 -40.14
C ILE A 342 -40.30 -0.44 -38.81
N GLN A 343 -41.13 -1.39 -38.42
CA GLN A 343 -41.07 -2.04 -37.12
C GLN A 343 -39.69 -2.67 -36.85
N GLY A 344 -39.13 -2.40 -35.68
CA GLY A 344 -37.82 -2.90 -35.25
C GLY A 344 -36.62 -2.17 -35.85
N THR A 345 -36.85 -1.03 -36.52
CA THR A 345 -35.81 -0.20 -37.12
C THR A 345 -36.00 1.27 -36.78
N ASP A 346 -34.96 2.08 -37.03
CA ASP A 346 -35.01 3.54 -36.97
C ASP A 346 -35.33 4.15 -38.36
N SER A 347 -35.98 3.41 -39.22
CA SER A 347 -36.33 3.83 -40.58
C SER A 347 -37.82 4.27 -40.65
N ILE A 348 -38.05 5.33 -41.40
CA ILE A 348 -39.37 5.80 -41.80
C ILE A 348 -39.56 5.49 -43.27
N ALA A 349 -40.62 4.76 -43.61
CA ALA A 349 -41.14 4.67 -44.97
C ALA A 349 -42.17 5.79 -45.17
N VAL A 350 -42.07 6.52 -46.27
CA VAL A 350 -43.00 7.61 -46.63
C VAL A 350 -43.70 7.21 -47.92
N ARG A 351 -44.97 6.93 -47.77
CA ARG A 351 -45.83 6.66 -48.93
C ARG A 351 -46.59 7.91 -49.32
N VAL A 352 -46.54 8.21 -50.59
CA VAL A 352 -47.22 9.39 -51.15
C VAL A 352 -48.27 8.95 -52.15
N ASP A 353 -49.56 9.48 -52.02
CA ASP A 353 -50.62 9.21 -52.90
C ASP A 353 -50.41 9.84 -54.30
N PRO A 354 -51.03 9.33 -55.41
CA PRO A 354 -50.95 9.94 -56.70
C PRO A 354 -51.41 11.39 -56.67
N ASN A 355 -50.82 12.22 -57.50
CA ASN A 355 -51.26 13.59 -57.74
C ASN A 355 -52.09 13.62 -59.03
N ASP A 356 -53.39 13.62 -58.86
CA ASP A 356 -54.37 13.56 -59.94
C ASP A 356 -54.82 14.94 -60.47
N THR A 357 -54.13 16.03 -60.06
CA THR A 357 -54.48 17.40 -60.49
C THR A 357 -53.51 17.98 -61.55
#